data_963951922963aa07f336f60edea55ecf
#
_entry.id   963951922963aa07f336f60edea55ecf
#
_cell.length_a   1.000
_cell.length_b   1.000
_cell.length_c   1.000
_cell.angle_alpha   90.00
_cell.angle_beta   90.00
_cell.angle_gamma   90.00
#
_symmetry.space_group_name_H-M   'P 1'
#
loop_
_entity.id
_entity.type
_entity.pdbx_description
1 polymer ?
#
loop_
_entity_poly.entity_id
_entity_poly.type
_entity_poly.pdbx_seq_one_letter_code
_entity_poly.pdbx_strand_id
1 'polypeptide(L)'
;MSFENLGLSPNVVSAATAAGFETPTPIQLSAIPLAVAGKDVLGIAQTGTGKTASFVLPMLTRLERGRARARMPRTLILEPTRELAAQVAEHFEILGKNHKLTVALLIGGVSYDDQNRKLDRGADVVIATPGRLLDHIERGKLLLNGIEILVVDEADRMLDMGFIPDIERICKLLPFTRQTLFFSATMPPEIQRLADKFLHSPERIEVAPQATAAATIVQRLKKAPDDPAGKREALRALMREINVKNAIIFCNRKKDVGILYRSLQRHGFNVGALHGDLDQHQRTATLDAFRNGTIAFLAASDVAARGLDIPDVSHIFNYDVPIHPEDYIHRIGRTGRAGREGFAAMLVTPKDVKALKAIERLLRQEIPWIDGAHSEAELAEGAEAKPNGNGRRRGGRSRRGKRGSGAQVSHPAKQPTPNGHEAKKRDESRHDDRHHQHKQHKHHGERKPSPVVHGAPAERPQGHAPQPPRGKQQGMGDHVPAFMMRPVRVT
;
A
#
# COMPACT_ATOMS: atom_id res chain seq x y z
N MET A 1 12.30 2.27 31.88
CA MET A 1 11.08 3.09 31.97
C MET A 1 9.93 2.23 31.49
N SER A 2 8.76 2.26 32.18
CA SER A 2 7.56 1.53 31.76
C SER A 2 6.57 2.44 31.04
N PHE A 3 5.57 1.87 30.36
CA PHE A 3 4.51 2.63 29.71
C PHE A 3 3.65 3.46 30.69
N GLU A 4 3.62 3.10 31.98
CA GLU A 4 2.92 3.82 33.03
C GLU A 4 3.43 5.26 33.20
N ASN A 5 4.70 5.51 32.93
CA ASN A 5 5.35 6.82 33.10
C ASN A 5 5.26 7.72 31.87
N LEU A 6 4.51 7.31 30.83
CA LEU A 6 4.42 8.04 29.57
C LEU A 6 3.16 8.92 29.46
N GLY A 7 2.36 9.05 30.55
CA GLY A 7 1.14 9.86 30.57
C GLY A 7 -0.06 9.21 29.90
N LEU A 8 0.01 7.91 29.61
CA LEU A 8 -1.11 7.12 29.07
C LEU A 8 -2.18 6.87 30.12
N SER A 9 -3.44 6.71 29.69
CA SER A 9 -4.51 6.31 30.60
C SER A 9 -4.32 4.88 31.12
N PRO A 10 -4.84 4.54 32.31
CA PRO A 10 -4.73 3.19 32.86
C PRO A 10 -5.32 2.11 31.94
N ASN A 11 -6.41 2.43 31.21
CA ASN A 11 -7.03 1.52 30.26
C ASN A 11 -6.11 1.19 29.09
N VAL A 12 -5.38 2.20 28.59
CA VAL A 12 -4.42 2.04 27.48
C VAL A 12 -3.19 1.26 27.94
N VAL A 13 -2.65 1.56 29.15
CA VAL A 13 -1.52 0.81 29.72
C VAL A 13 -1.90 -0.66 29.90
N SER A 14 -3.07 -0.95 30.47
CA SER A 14 -3.56 -2.32 30.63
C SER A 14 -3.70 -3.06 29.29
N ALA A 15 -4.22 -2.39 28.24
CA ALA A 15 -4.35 -2.99 26.91
C ALA A 15 -2.98 -3.24 26.26
N ALA A 16 -2.02 -2.32 26.40
CA ALA A 16 -0.67 -2.46 25.90
C ALA A 16 0.06 -3.65 26.58
N THR A 17 -0.01 -3.76 27.90
CA THR A 17 0.56 -4.89 28.63
C THR A 17 -0.04 -6.21 28.22
N ALA A 18 -1.38 -6.27 28.07
CA ALA A 18 -2.08 -7.47 27.61
C ALA A 18 -1.74 -7.85 26.14
N ALA A 19 -1.28 -6.90 25.34
CA ALA A 19 -0.80 -7.10 23.98
C ALA A 19 0.72 -7.43 23.90
N GLY A 20 1.39 -7.60 25.06
CA GLY A 20 2.81 -7.96 25.13
C GLY A 20 3.79 -6.79 25.02
N PHE A 21 3.33 -5.56 25.18
CA PHE A 21 4.21 -4.38 25.24
C PHE A 21 4.81 -4.25 26.63
N GLU A 22 6.03 -4.76 26.84
CA GLU A 22 6.72 -4.73 28.13
C GLU A 22 7.57 -3.48 28.29
N THR A 23 8.40 -3.19 27.31
CA THR A 23 9.35 -2.08 27.35
C THR A 23 9.16 -1.14 26.17
N PRO A 24 8.97 0.17 26.41
CA PRO A 24 8.85 1.15 25.33
C PRO A 24 10.14 1.26 24.51
N THR A 25 10.01 1.32 23.20
CA THR A 25 11.13 1.59 22.28
C THR A 25 11.58 3.06 22.37
N PRO A 26 12.78 3.42 21.87
CA PRO A 26 13.26 4.81 21.92
C PRO A 26 12.30 5.83 21.31
N ILE A 27 11.68 5.51 20.18
CA ILE A 27 10.68 6.40 19.54
C ILE A 27 9.42 6.55 20.41
N GLN A 28 8.97 5.47 21.06
CA GLN A 28 7.83 5.48 21.96
C GLN A 28 8.09 6.30 23.21
N LEU A 29 9.27 6.14 23.82
CA LEU A 29 9.67 6.92 24.99
C LEU A 29 9.64 8.43 24.75
N SER A 30 10.07 8.85 23.57
CA SER A 30 10.16 10.27 23.23
C SER A 30 8.85 10.83 22.69
N ALA A 31 8.12 10.07 21.84
CA ALA A 31 6.95 10.59 21.15
C ALA A 31 5.66 10.52 21.97
N ILE A 32 5.45 9.45 22.77
CA ILE A 32 4.19 9.27 23.51
C ILE A 32 3.87 10.42 24.45
N PRO A 33 4.80 10.88 25.33
CA PRO A 33 4.50 11.98 26.24
C PRO A 33 4.12 13.28 25.53
N LEU A 34 4.80 13.59 24.43
CA LEU A 34 4.54 14.78 23.62
C LEU A 34 3.19 14.69 22.93
N ALA A 35 2.87 13.53 22.37
CA ALA A 35 1.59 13.30 21.70
C ALA A 35 0.41 13.34 22.69
N VAL A 36 0.56 12.80 23.91
CA VAL A 36 -0.43 12.93 25.00
C VAL A 36 -0.63 14.38 25.38
N ALA A 37 0.47 15.16 25.48
CA ALA A 37 0.43 16.60 25.79
C ALA A 37 -0.17 17.47 24.68
N GLY A 38 -0.50 16.90 23.51
CA GLY A 38 -1.13 17.62 22.40
C GLY A 38 -0.14 18.39 21.52
N LYS A 39 1.17 18.13 21.62
CA LYS A 39 2.19 18.77 20.78
C LYS A 39 2.29 18.10 19.43
N ASP A 40 2.62 18.87 18.40
CA ASP A 40 3.00 18.31 17.10
C ASP A 40 4.33 17.58 17.22
N VAL A 41 4.44 16.44 16.56
CA VAL A 41 5.62 15.58 16.60
C VAL A 41 6.11 15.31 15.18
N LEU A 42 7.41 15.52 14.94
CA LEU A 42 8.12 15.08 13.75
C LEU A 42 9.03 13.93 14.14
N GLY A 43 8.58 12.69 13.92
CA GLY A 43 9.32 11.47 14.27
C GLY A 43 10.07 10.90 13.08
N ILE A 44 11.40 10.87 13.16
CA ILE A 44 12.28 10.29 12.14
C ILE A 44 12.80 8.96 12.69
N ALA A 45 12.25 7.85 12.18
CA ALA A 45 12.56 6.50 12.63
C ALA A 45 12.25 5.45 11.56
N GLN A 46 13.08 4.42 11.46
CA GLN A 46 12.90 3.33 10.51
C GLN A 46 11.64 2.50 10.79
N THR A 47 11.17 1.75 9.79
CA THR A 47 10.07 0.78 9.95
C THR A 47 10.50 -0.34 10.93
N GLY A 48 9.58 -0.76 11.80
CA GLY A 48 9.87 -1.78 12.83
C GLY A 48 10.42 -1.23 14.15
N THR A 49 10.59 0.09 14.30
CA THR A 49 11.02 0.72 15.56
C THR A 49 9.88 0.96 16.56
N GLY A 50 8.63 0.60 16.20
CA GLY A 50 7.46 0.79 17.05
C GLY A 50 6.69 2.10 16.84
N LYS A 51 6.87 2.77 15.69
CA LYS A 51 6.15 4.01 15.33
C LYS A 51 4.64 3.91 15.50
N THR A 52 4.03 2.81 15.03
CA THR A 52 2.57 2.63 15.11
C THR A 52 2.04 2.76 16.54
N ALA A 53 2.67 2.09 17.50
CA ALA A 53 2.27 2.22 18.90
C ALA A 53 2.56 3.62 19.46
N SER A 54 3.58 4.32 18.96
CA SER A 54 3.92 5.67 19.41
C SER A 54 2.86 6.74 19.07
N PHE A 55 1.98 6.48 18.10
CA PHE A 55 0.82 7.33 17.84
C PHE A 55 -0.52 6.69 18.26
N VAL A 56 -0.71 5.37 18.15
CA VAL A 56 -1.97 4.72 18.55
C VAL A 56 -2.23 4.86 20.05
N LEU A 57 -1.24 4.60 20.91
CA LEU A 57 -1.42 4.65 22.36
C LEU A 57 -1.82 6.04 22.89
N PRO A 58 -1.14 7.15 22.54
CA PRO A 58 -1.56 8.48 22.96
C PRO A 58 -2.90 8.90 22.35
N MET A 59 -3.21 8.48 21.12
CA MET A 59 -4.51 8.74 20.50
C MET A 59 -5.64 8.07 21.28
N LEU A 60 -5.51 6.79 21.65
CA LEU A 60 -6.49 6.09 22.48
C LEU A 60 -6.74 6.84 23.79
N THR A 61 -5.68 7.28 24.49
CA THR A 61 -5.78 8.07 25.72
C THR A 61 -6.57 9.37 25.51
N ARG A 62 -6.31 10.10 24.42
CA ARG A 62 -6.98 11.37 24.12
C ARG A 62 -8.44 11.20 23.68
N LEU A 63 -8.73 10.10 22.97
CA LEU A 63 -10.06 9.80 22.44
C LEU A 63 -11.03 9.21 23.49
N GLU A 64 -10.59 8.89 24.71
CA GLU A 64 -11.46 8.41 25.80
C GLU A 64 -12.62 9.37 26.10
N ARG A 65 -12.41 10.66 25.87
CA ARG A 65 -13.42 11.70 26.06
C ARG A 65 -14.03 12.12 24.72
N GLY A 66 -15.34 12.32 24.70
CA GLY A 66 -16.05 12.76 23.51
C GLY A 66 -16.49 11.62 22.60
N ARG A 67 -17.15 11.96 21.50
CA ARG A 67 -17.62 11.05 20.45
C ARG A 67 -17.62 11.75 19.10
N ALA A 68 -17.37 11.00 18.03
CA ALA A 68 -17.51 11.50 16.67
C ALA A 68 -18.99 11.80 16.33
N ARG A 69 -19.21 12.73 15.43
CA ARG A 69 -20.49 12.96 14.77
C ARG A 69 -20.52 12.18 13.45
N ALA A 70 -21.74 11.93 12.95
CA ALA A 70 -21.90 11.28 11.65
C ALA A 70 -21.08 12.00 10.56
N ARG A 71 -20.26 11.28 9.84
CA ARG A 71 -19.37 11.76 8.77
C ARG A 71 -18.31 12.81 9.19
N MET A 72 -18.13 13.05 10.50
CA MET A 72 -17.16 13.99 11.05
C MET A 72 -16.24 13.25 12.04
N PRO A 73 -15.20 12.58 11.56
CA PRO A 73 -14.24 11.90 12.44
C PRO A 73 -13.44 12.92 13.27
N ARG A 74 -12.91 12.42 14.38
CA ARG A 74 -12.04 13.18 15.28
C ARG A 74 -10.57 13.00 14.94
N THR A 75 -10.24 11.89 14.29
CA THR A 75 -8.86 11.55 13.95
C THR A 75 -8.76 11.02 12.54
N LEU A 76 -7.70 11.46 11.85
CA LEU A 76 -7.35 10.99 10.52
C LEU A 76 -5.92 10.46 10.53
N ILE A 77 -5.74 9.24 10.00
CA ILE A 77 -4.44 8.61 9.79
C ILE A 77 -4.28 8.36 8.29
N LEU A 78 -3.21 8.89 7.72
CA LEU A 78 -2.85 8.70 6.32
C LEU A 78 -1.75 7.64 6.21
N GLU A 79 -2.00 6.64 5.38
CA GLU A 79 -1.10 5.53 5.11
C GLU A 79 -0.83 5.41 3.61
N PRO A 80 0.40 5.11 3.18
CA PRO A 80 0.72 5.02 1.74
C PRO A 80 0.06 3.82 1.06
N THR A 81 -0.18 2.73 1.78
CA THR A 81 -0.70 1.48 1.21
C THR A 81 -1.92 0.96 1.98
N ARG A 82 -2.72 0.14 1.30
CA ARG A 82 -3.92 -0.49 1.87
C ARG A 82 -3.57 -1.43 3.03
N GLU A 83 -2.45 -2.10 2.88
CA GLU A 83 -1.94 -3.08 3.84
C GLU A 83 -1.48 -2.41 5.13
N LEU A 84 -0.74 -1.30 5.03
CA LEU A 84 -0.36 -0.50 6.21
C LEU A 84 -1.60 0.06 6.92
N ALA A 85 -2.54 0.61 6.17
CA ALA A 85 -3.79 1.09 6.73
C ALA A 85 -4.57 -0.02 7.47
N ALA A 86 -4.59 -1.25 6.91
CA ALA A 86 -5.21 -2.40 7.56
C ALA A 86 -4.47 -2.81 8.84
N GLN A 87 -3.13 -2.80 8.85
CA GLN A 87 -2.31 -3.09 10.04
C GLN A 87 -2.54 -2.08 11.17
N VAL A 88 -2.62 -0.79 10.83
CA VAL A 88 -2.95 0.24 11.82
C VAL A 88 -4.36 0.01 12.39
N ALA A 89 -5.32 -0.39 11.56
CA ALA A 89 -6.67 -0.74 12.02
C ALA A 89 -6.64 -1.93 12.98
N GLU A 90 -5.86 -2.97 12.69
CA GLU A 90 -5.67 -4.12 13.57
C GLU A 90 -5.03 -3.71 14.91
N HIS A 91 -4.04 -2.81 14.91
CA HIS A 91 -3.48 -2.26 16.14
C HIS A 91 -4.53 -1.51 16.97
N PHE A 92 -5.43 -0.76 16.33
CA PHE A 92 -6.55 -0.13 17.04
C PHE A 92 -7.53 -1.13 17.63
N GLU A 93 -7.78 -2.26 16.97
CA GLU A 93 -8.64 -3.34 17.50
C GLU A 93 -8.00 -4.01 18.72
N ILE A 94 -6.69 -4.31 18.65
CA ILE A 94 -5.96 -4.97 19.75
C ILE A 94 -5.80 -4.02 20.95
N LEU A 95 -5.25 -2.82 20.72
CA LEU A 95 -4.92 -1.87 21.79
C LEU A 95 -6.14 -1.10 22.27
N GLY A 96 -7.14 -0.93 21.42
CA GLY A 96 -8.38 -0.22 21.72
C GLY A 96 -9.52 -1.09 22.29
N LYS A 97 -9.28 -2.38 22.59
CA LYS A 97 -10.31 -3.32 23.06
C LYS A 97 -11.07 -2.86 24.29
N ASN A 98 -10.45 -2.05 25.14
CA ASN A 98 -11.07 -1.48 26.34
C ASN A 98 -11.83 -0.15 26.05
N HIS A 99 -11.87 0.29 24.79
CA HIS A 99 -12.47 1.55 24.36
C HIS A 99 -13.68 1.30 23.46
N LYS A 100 -14.64 2.22 23.50
CA LYS A 100 -15.83 2.18 22.61
C LYS A 100 -15.62 3.12 21.42
N LEU A 101 -14.53 2.93 20.69
CA LEU A 101 -14.18 3.72 19.52
C LEU A 101 -14.60 3.02 18.23
N THR A 102 -15.10 3.79 17.28
CA THR A 102 -15.44 3.30 15.94
C THR A 102 -14.32 3.67 14.98
N VAL A 103 -13.72 2.66 14.34
CA VAL A 103 -12.66 2.81 13.35
C VAL A 103 -13.22 2.56 11.94
N ALA A 104 -13.02 3.49 11.03
CA ALA A 104 -13.34 3.32 9.61
C ALA A 104 -12.05 3.24 8.79
N LEU A 105 -11.89 2.13 8.06
CA LEU A 105 -10.79 1.90 7.14
C LEU A 105 -11.23 2.27 5.72
N LEU A 106 -10.60 3.31 5.14
CA LEU A 106 -10.92 3.84 3.81
C LEU A 106 -9.79 3.51 2.82
N ILE A 107 -9.92 2.40 2.14
CA ILE A 107 -8.92 1.90 1.19
C ILE A 107 -9.54 1.56 -0.17
N GLY A 108 -8.74 1.64 -1.22
CA GLY A 108 -9.17 1.26 -2.56
C GLY A 108 -9.35 -0.26 -2.70
N GLY A 109 -10.10 -0.69 -3.73
CA GLY A 109 -10.26 -2.11 -4.04
C GLY A 109 -11.27 -2.87 -3.20
N VAL A 110 -11.99 -2.20 -2.30
CA VAL A 110 -13.13 -2.73 -1.53
C VAL A 110 -14.36 -1.87 -1.73
N SER A 111 -15.54 -2.43 -1.41
CA SER A 111 -16.83 -1.76 -1.59
C SER A 111 -16.90 -0.41 -0.85
N TYR A 112 -17.52 0.57 -1.50
CA TYR A 112 -17.86 1.85 -0.87
C TYR A 112 -18.96 1.72 0.18
N ASP A 113 -19.88 0.76 0.04
CA ASP A 113 -21.08 0.67 0.88
C ASP A 113 -20.72 0.37 2.34
N ASP A 114 -19.74 -0.51 2.57
CA ASP A 114 -19.26 -0.83 3.91
C ASP A 114 -18.57 0.36 4.55
N GLN A 115 -17.77 1.08 3.77
CA GLN A 115 -17.06 2.27 4.22
C GLN A 115 -18.07 3.39 4.53
N ASN A 116 -19.04 3.63 3.65
CA ASN A 116 -20.12 4.61 3.85
C ASN A 116 -20.93 4.32 5.10
N ARG A 117 -21.33 3.05 5.32
CA ARG A 117 -22.08 2.66 6.52
C ARG A 117 -21.34 2.99 7.81
N LYS A 118 -20.02 2.80 7.85
CA LYS A 118 -19.21 3.16 9.03
C LYS A 118 -19.12 4.68 9.20
N LEU A 119 -18.96 5.43 8.12
CA LEU A 119 -18.92 6.90 8.16
C LEU A 119 -20.28 7.51 8.58
N ASP A 120 -21.38 6.99 8.05
CA ASP A 120 -22.73 7.48 8.37
C ASP A 120 -23.13 7.19 9.84
N ARG A 121 -22.60 6.11 10.46
CA ARG A 121 -22.77 5.83 11.91
C ARG A 121 -21.93 6.75 12.80
N GLY A 122 -20.90 7.39 12.26
CA GLY A 122 -19.89 8.15 12.98
C GLY A 122 -18.68 7.28 13.31
N ALA A 123 -17.54 7.61 12.73
CA ALA A 123 -16.25 7.00 13.02
C ALA A 123 -15.41 7.98 13.85
N ASP A 124 -14.86 7.52 14.97
CA ASP A 124 -13.93 8.34 15.78
C ASP A 124 -12.58 8.45 15.09
N VAL A 125 -12.14 7.35 14.46
CA VAL A 125 -10.87 7.26 13.77
C VAL A 125 -11.12 6.86 12.31
N VAL A 126 -10.55 7.61 11.38
CA VAL A 126 -10.47 7.26 9.97
C VAL A 126 -9.01 6.94 9.63
N ILE A 127 -8.77 5.74 9.12
CA ILE A 127 -7.49 5.29 8.59
C ILE A 127 -7.65 5.17 7.09
N ALA A 128 -6.83 5.85 6.31
CA ALA A 128 -7.08 5.99 4.88
C ALA A 128 -5.82 6.01 4.02
N THR A 129 -5.96 5.52 2.78
CA THR A 129 -5.03 5.87 1.71
C THR A 129 -5.47 7.17 1.04
N PRO A 130 -4.54 8.08 0.65
CA PRO A 130 -4.87 9.43 0.21
C PRO A 130 -5.93 9.50 -0.89
N GLY A 131 -5.78 8.74 -1.97
CA GLY A 131 -6.74 8.75 -3.09
C GLY A 131 -8.16 8.34 -2.68
N ARG A 132 -8.33 7.25 -1.86
CA ARG A 132 -9.66 6.81 -1.42
C ARG A 132 -10.30 7.81 -0.45
N LEU A 133 -9.49 8.48 0.37
CA LEU A 133 -9.98 9.55 1.25
C LEU A 133 -10.56 10.71 0.42
N LEU A 134 -9.83 11.17 -0.59
CA LEU A 134 -10.30 12.23 -1.50
C LEU A 134 -11.58 11.83 -2.23
N ASP A 135 -11.70 10.59 -2.70
CA ASP A 135 -12.93 10.08 -3.29
C ASP A 135 -14.16 10.22 -2.36
N HIS A 136 -14.00 9.90 -1.05
CA HIS A 136 -15.09 10.06 -0.08
C HIS A 136 -15.42 11.53 0.19
N ILE A 137 -14.43 12.41 0.22
CA ILE A 137 -14.61 13.86 0.40
C ILE A 137 -15.36 14.45 -0.81
N GLU A 138 -14.93 14.14 -2.03
CA GLU A 138 -15.56 14.61 -3.27
C GLU A 138 -17.01 14.15 -3.42
N ARG A 139 -17.33 12.96 -2.91
CA ARG A 139 -18.70 12.43 -2.85
C ARG A 139 -19.54 13.01 -1.71
N GLY A 140 -19.00 13.92 -0.90
CA GLY A 140 -19.72 14.51 0.25
C GLY A 140 -20.02 13.52 1.38
N LYS A 141 -19.31 12.39 1.43
CA LYS A 141 -19.49 11.34 2.45
C LYS A 141 -18.65 11.57 3.70
N LEU A 142 -17.70 12.48 3.65
CA LEU A 142 -16.75 12.74 4.73
C LEU A 142 -16.48 14.24 4.83
N LEU A 143 -16.54 14.76 6.07
CA LEU A 143 -16.23 16.14 6.43
C LEU A 143 -15.04 16.14 7.39
N LEU A 144 -13.99 16.89 7.07
CA LEU A 144 -12.74 16.90 7.83
C LEU A 144 -12.64 18.00 8.88
N ASN A 145 -13.63 18.89 8.98
CA ASN A 145 -13.64 20.02 9.91
C ASN A 145 -13.78 19.64 11.39
N GLY A 146 -13.99 18.35 11.69
CA GLY A 146 -14.00 17.80 13.06
C GLY A 146 -12.69 17.13 13.49
N ILE A 147 -11.66 17.15 12.63
CA ILE A 147 -10.38 16.48 12.93
C ILE A 147 -9.62 17.24 14.03
N GLU A 148 -9.35 16.52 15.11
CA GLU A 148 -8.56 16.97 16.27
C GLU A 148 -7.09 16.50 16.15
N ILE A 149 -6.87 15.32 15.56
CA ILE A 149 -5.54 14.70 15.39
C ILE A 149 -5.37 14.21 13.96
N LEU A 150 -4.27 14.63 13.33
CA LEU A 150 -3.79 14.10 12.06
C LEU A 150 -2.54 13.25 12.31
N VAL A 151 -2.48 12.06 11.74
CA VAL A 151 -1.26 11.26 11.62
C VAL A 151 -0.90 11.11 10.14
N VAL A 152 0.35 11.35 9.80
CA VAL A 152 0.93 11.05 8.49
C VAL A 152 2.05 10.06 8.76
N ASP A 153 1.86 8.78 8.43
CA ASP A 153 2.90 7.76 8.60
C ASP A 153 3.54 7.38 7.27
N GLU A 154 4.82 7.06 7.31
CA GLU A 154 5.65 6.72 6.14
C GLU A 154 5.56 7.78 5.03
N ALA A 155 5.77 9.05 5.40
CA ALA A 155 5.65 10.18 4.49
C ALA A 155 6.60 10.14 3.29
N ASP A 156 7.84 9.68 3.49
CA ASP A 156 8.82 9.46 2.42
C ASP A 156 8.32 8.45 1.40
N ARG A 157 7.63 7.42 1.84
CA ARG A 157 6.98 6.47 0.93
C ARG A 157 5.81 7.08 0.16
N MET A 158 5.04 7.97 0.80
CA MET A 158 3.98 8.70 0.09
C MET A 158 4.56 9.62 -0.98
N LEU A 159 5.78 10.15 -0.76
CA LEU A 159 6.53 10.89 -1.79
C LEU A 159 6.88 9.98 -2.97
N ASP A 160 7.46 8.80 -2.72
CA ASP A 160 7.82 7.83 -3.76
C ASP A 160 6.62 7.40 -4.62
N MET A 161 5.44 7.36 -4.02
CA MET A 161 4.18 7.01 -4.68
C MET A 161 3.49 8.19 -5.36
N GLY A 162 4.05 9.40 -5.25
CA GLY A 162 3.50 10.61 -5.87
C GLY A 162 2.28 11.20 -5.13
N PHE A 163 2.05 10.85 -3.87
CA PHE A 163 0.89 11.31 -3.10
C PHE A 163 1.07 12.67 -2.42
N ILE A 164 2.22 13.33 -2.58
CA ILE A 164 2.43 14.64 -1.95
C ILE A 164 1.35 15.68 -2.31
N PRO A 165 0.91 15.81 -3.59
CA PRO A 165 -0.18 16.72 -3.93
C PRO A 165 -1.50 16.38 -3.22
N ASP A 166 -1.80 15.08 -3.06
CA ASP A 166 -3.00 14.61 -2.38
C ASP A 166 -2.95 14.94 -0.89
N ILE A 167 -1.80 14.71 -0.23
CA ILE A 167 -1.58 15.05 1.17
C ILE A 167 -1.73 16.55 1.39
N GLU A 168 -1.11 17.38 0.53
CA GLU A 168 -1.26 18.83 0.60
C GLU A 168 -2.72 19.28 0.46
N ARG A 169 -3.47 18.65 -0.44
CA ARG A 169 -4.89 18.92 -0.64
C ARG A 169 -5.69 18.54 0.59
N ILE A 170 -5.44 17.37 1.18
CA ILE A 170 -6.09 16.89 2.40
C ILE A 170 -5.79 17.84 3.56
N CYS A 171 -4.51 18.17 3.79
CA CYS A 171 -4.09 19.05 4.90
C CYS A 171 -4.74 20.44 4.85
N LYS A 172 -5.02 20.97 3.66
CA LYS A 172 -5.73 22.26 3.49
C LYS A 172 -7.22 22.22 3.90
N LEU A 173 -7.81 21.01 3.95
CA LEU A 173 -9.21 20.80 4.35
C LEU A 173 -9.37 20.58 5.86
N LEU A 174 -8.26 20.43 6.59
CA LEU A 174 -8.24 20.16 8.02
C LEU A 174 -8.25 21.45 8.85
N PRO A 175 -8.81 21.44 10.08
CA PRO A 175 -8.70 22.55 11.00
C PRO A 175 -7.24 22.90 11.29
N PHE A 176 -6.97 24.20 11.41
CA PHE A 176 -5.62 24.68 11.77
C PHE A 176 -5.23 24.25 13.20
N THR A 177 -6.19 24.16 14.11
CA THR A 177 -5.99 23.83 15.53
C THR A 177 -5.72 22.36 15.80
N ARG A 178 -5.68 21.50 14.76
CA ARG A 178 -5.39 20.08 14.95
C ARG A 178 -3.98 19.85 15.47
N GLN A 179 -3.80 18.77 16.20
CA GLN A 179 -2.47 18.21 16.44
C GLN A 179 -2.02 17.39 15.21
N THR A 180 -0.74 17.49 14.84
CA THR A 180 -0.16 16.71 13.74
C THR A 180 0.98 15.83 14.25
N LEU A 181 0.88 14.52 14.03
CA LEU A 181 1.93 13.54 14.28
C LEU A 181 2.46 13.06 12.92
N PHE A 182 3.69 13.37 12.61
CA PHE A 182 4.27 13.13 11.29
C PHE A 182 5.46 12.19 11.42
N PHE A 183 5.40 11.04 10.76
CA PHE A 183 6.44 10.02 10.82
C PHE A 183 7.01 9.72 9.44
N SER A 184 8.34 9.60 9.38
CA SER A 184 9.08 9.26 8.17
C SER A 184 10.35 8.49 8.53
N ALA A 185 10.85 7.65 7.64
CA ALA A 185 12.14 7.01 7.83
C ALA A 185 13.29 7.91 7.31
N THR A 186 13.02 8.73 6.32
CA THR A 186 13.98 9.67 5.71
C THR A 186 13.40 11.07 5.59
N MET A 187 14.26 12.09 5.46
CA MET A 187 13.86 13.50 5.35
C MET A 187 14.42 14.16 4.09
N PRO A 188 14.00 13.74 2.90
CA PRO A 188 14.33 14.47 1.66
C PRO A 188 13.73 15.89 1.69
N PRO A 189 14.24 16.82 0.86
CA PRO A 189 13.80 18.22 0.88
C PRO A 189 12.29 18.43 0.68
N GLU A 190 11.64 17.53 -0.07
CA GLU A 190 10.19 17.53 -0.30
C GLU A 190 9.40 17.25 0.98
N ILE A 191 9.86 16.25 1.76
CA ILE A 191 9.25 15.88 3.05
C ILE A 191 9.50 16.96 4.10
N GLN A 192 10.71 17.53 4.13
CA GLN A 192 11.00 18.66 5.03
C GLN A 192 10.06 19.82 4.73
N ARG A 193 9.89 20.21 3.45
CA ARG A 193 8.94 21.28 3.04
C ARG A 193 7.50 20.98 3.46
N LEU A 194 7.07 19.72 3.35
CA LEU A 194 5.73 19.31 3.77
C LEU A 194 5.56 19.46 5.29
N ALA A 195 6.55 19.00 6.07
CA ALA A 195 6.58 19.12 7.52
C ALA A 195 6.55 20.59 7.95
N ASP A 196 7.42 21.44 7.39
CA ASP A 196 7.50 22.88 7.69
C ASP A 196 6.19 23.62 7.38
N LYS A 197 5.45 23.15 6.38
CA LYS A 197 4.20 23.78 5.93
C LYS A 197 3.00 23.44 6.80
N PHE A 198 2.94 22.23 7.36
CA PHE A 198 1.71 21.70 7.96
C PHE A 198 1.82 21.35 9.45
N LEU A 199 3.02 21.38 10.04
CA LEU A 199 3.22 21.21 11.48
C LEU A 199 3.41 22.56 12.16
N HIS A 200 2.97 22.65 13.41
CA HIS A 200 3.06 23.87 14.21
C HIS A 200 4.07 23.67 15.35
N SER A 201 5.27 24.28 15.22
CA SER A 201 6.35 24.17 16.20
C SER A 201 6.56 22.72 16.69
N PRO A 202 6.79 21.76 15.75
CA PRO A 202 6.87 20.34 16.10
C PRO A 202 8.10 20.05 16.96
N GLU A 203 7.95 19.12 17.89
CA GLU A 203 9.07 18.50 18.56
C GLU A 203 9.69 17.46 17.62
N ARG A 204 10.95 17.67 17.23
CA ARG A 204 11.69 16.78 16.34
C ARG A 204 12.34 15.67 17.15
N ILE A 205 11.98 14.43 16.83
CA ILE A 205 12.53 13.22 17.42
C ILE A 205 13.24 12.45 16.31
N GLU A 206 14.52 12.24 16.47
CA GLU A 206 15.33 11.46 15.54
C GLU A 206 15.92 10.26 16.27
N VAL A 207 15.42 9.09 15.93
CA VAL A 207 15.98 7.83 16.41
C VAL A 207 17.01 7.39 15.39
N ALA A 208 18.27 7.45 15.78
CA ALA A 208 19.37 6.99 14.93
C ALA A 208 19.03 5.60 14.36
N PRO A 209 19.32 5.33 13.07
CA PRO A 209 19.21 4.00 12.54
C PRO A 209 19.97 3.08 13.50
N GLN A 210 19.30 2.04 13.98
CA GLN A 210 20.04 1.01 14.69
C GLN A 210 21.07 0.48 13.70
N ALA A 211 22.31 0.87 13.84
CA ALA A 211 23.45 0.33 13.08
C ALA A 211 23.46 -1.22 13.13
N THR A 212 22.79 -1.79 14.11
CA THR A 212 22.54 -3.21 14.33
C THR A 212 21.65 -3.88 13.28
N ALA A 213 20.71 -3.20 12.64
CA ALA A 213 19.85 -3.87 11.65
C ALA A 213 20.62 -4.27 10.37
N ALA A 214 21.59 -3.46 9.95
CA ALA A 214 22.47 -3.83 8.84
C ALA A 214 23.61 -4.78 9.29
N ALA A 215 24.00 -4.72 10.55
CA ALA A 215 25.06 -5.57 11.12
C ALA A 215 24.61 -7.03 11.34
N THR A 216 23.31 -7.28 11.52
CA THR A 216 22.75 -8.63 11.67
C THR A 216 22.39 -9.29 10.34
N ILE A 217 22.49 -8.55 9.21
CA ILE A 217 22.14 -9.06 7.89
C ILE A 217 23.40 -9.34 7.09
N VAL A 218 23.62 -10.60 6.77
CA VAL A 218 24.68 -11.01 5.84
C VAL A 218 24.26 -10.60 4.43
N GLN A 219 24.98 -9.62 3.85
CA GLN A 219 24.70 -9.10 2.52
C GLN A 219 25.66 -9.69 1.50
N ARG A 220 25.17 -10.08 0.32
CA ARG A 220 25.97 -10.68 -0.75
C ARG A 220 25.52 -10.21 -2.12
N LEU A 221 26.46 -10.13 -3.07
CA LEU A 221 26.19 -9.92 -4.48
C LEU A 221 26.38 -11.22 -5.27
N LYS A 222 25.55 -11.43 -6.30
CA LYS A 222 25.69 -12.53 -7.27
C LYS A 222 25.68 -11.95 -8.66
N LYS A 223 26.73 -12.26 -9.44
CA LYS A 223 26.77 -11.88 -10.86
C LYS A 223 25.69 -12.64 -11.63
N ALA A 224 24.95 -11.93 -12.46
CA ALA A 224 23.90 -12.50 -13.29
C ALA A 224 24.04 -12.05 -14.74
N PRO A 225 23.69 -12.90 -15.72
CA PRO A 225 23.62 -12.53 -17.12
C PRO A 225 22.59 -11.43 -17.35
N ASP A 226 22.81 -10.63 -18.40
CA ASP A 226 21.90 -9.54 -18.78
C ASP A 226 20.61 -10.06 -19.46
N ASP A 227 20.62 -11.29 -19.95
CA ASP A 227 19.45 -11.91 -20.54
C ASP A 227 18.44 -12.36 -19.44
N PRO A 228 17.12 -12.15 -19.65
CA PRO A 228 16.14 -12.46 -18.63
C PRO A 228 16.03 -13.96 -18.27
N ALA A 229 16.41 -14.86 -19.16
CA ALA A 229 16.33 -16.30 -18.89
C ALA A 229 17.48 -16.75 -17.99
N GLY A 230 18.71 -16.35 -18.31
CA GLY A 230 19.90 -16.59 -17.51
C GLY A 230 19.83 -15.94 -16.13
N LYS A 231 19.28 -14.72 -16.03
CA LYS A 231 19.07 -14.05 -14.74
C LYS A 231 18.10 -14.87 -13.82
N ARG A 232 17.01 -15.41 -14.37
CA ARG A 232 16.11 -16.29 -13.61
C ARG A 232 16.77 -17.63 -13.23
N GLU A 233 17.65 -18.16 -14.09
CA GLU A 233 18.43 -19.36 -13.79
C GLU A 233 19.43 -19.11 -12.67
N ALA A 234 20.16 -18.02 -12.69
CA ALA A 234 21.07 -17.60 -11.63
C ALA A 234 20.36 -17.48 -10.27
N LEU A 235 19.15 -16.89 -10.24
CA LEU A 235 18.36 -16.85 -9.03
C LEU A 235 17.99 -18.24 -8.53
N ARG A 236 17.49 -19.12 -9.42
CA ARG A 236 17.10 -20.48 -9.02
C ARG A 236 18.29 -21.31 -8.52
N ALA A 237 19.45 -21.14 -9.15
CA ALA A 237 20.69 -21.79 -8.70
C ALA A 237 21.04 -21.32 -7.28
N LEU A 238 21.06 -20.00 -7.04
CA LEU A 238 21.34 -19.41 -5.74
C LEU A 238 20.34 -19.90 -4.67
N MET A 239 19.04 -19.92 -4.98
CA MET A 239 18.01 -20.37 -4.03
C MET A 239 18.13 -21.86 -3.66
N ARG A 240 18.71 -22.69 -4.55
CA ARG A 240 18.97 -24.12 -4.25
C ARG A 240 20.24 -24.34 -3.46
N GLU A 241 21.25 -23.50 -3.68
CA GLU A 241 22.55 -23.56 -3.01
C GLU A 241 22.42 -23.19 -1.53
N ILE A 242 21.54 -22.21 -1.24
CA ILE A 242 21.32 -21.72 0.12
C ILE A 242 20.10 -22.45 0.72
N ASN A 243 20.21 -22.97 1.93
CA ASN A 243 19.10 -23.62 2.62
C ASN A 243 18.05 -22.60 3.09
N VAL A 244 17.17 -22.19 2.17
CA VAL A 244 16.20 -21.13 2.38
C VAL A 244 14.93 -21.68 3.01
N LYS A 245 14.56 -21.20 4.19
CA LYS A 245 13.29 -21.53 4.86
C LYS A 245 12.13 -20.79 4.20
N ASN A 246 12.23 -19.48 4.17
CA ASN A 246 11.28 -18.58 3.52
C ASN A 246 12.02 -17.36 2.98
N ALA A 247 11.50 -16.76 1.89
CA ALA A 247 12.12 -15.58 1.32
C ALA A 247 11.13 -14.67 0.61
N ILE A 248 11.48 -13.38 0.58
CA ILE A 248 10.87 -12.42 -0.36
C ILE A 248 11.85 -12.18 -1.51
N ILE A 249 11.32 -12.18 -2.73
CA ILE A 249 12.08 -11.93 -3.96
C ILE A 249 11.55 -10.65 -4.58
N PHE A 250 12.37 -9.60 -4.57
CA PHE A 250 12.00 -8.29 -5.05
C PHE A 250 12.29 -8.08 -6.53
N CYS A 251 11.27 -7.60 -7.26
CA CYS A 251 11.38 -7.15 -8.65
C CYS A 251 10.96 -5.68 -8.77
N ASN A 252 11.64 -4.92 -9.64
CA ASN A 252 11.32 -3.50 -9.86
C ASN A 252 9.97 -3.31 -10.58
N ARG A 253 9.52 -4.28 -11.37
CA ARG A 253 8.33 -4.15 -12.20
C ARG A 253 7.31 -5.26 -11.94
N LYS A 254 6.04 -4.89 -11.86
CA LYS A 254 4.93 -5.83 -11.69
C LYS A 254 4.87 -6.95 -12.76
N LYS A 255 5.27 -6.65 -14.02
CA LYS A 255 5.35 -7.64 -15.10
C LYS A 255 6.38 -8.71 -14.81
N ASP A 256 7.53 -8.31 -14.26
CA ASP A 256 8.64 -9.21 -13.94
C ASP A 256 8.28 -10.11 -12.76
N VAL A 257 7.50 -9.62 -11.77
CA VAL A 257 6.94 -10.45 -10.70
C VAL A 257 6.12 -11.61 -11.29
N GLY A 258 5.20 -11.34 -12.21
CA GLY A 258 4.37 -12.38 -12.83
C GLY A 258 5.17 -13.38 -13.68
N ILE A 259 6.21 -12.91 -14.37
CA ILE A 259 7.11 -13.79 -15.15
C ILE A 259 7.94 -14.66 -14.22
N LEU A 260 8.51 -14.07 -13.18
CA LEU A 260 9.31 -14.77 -12.18
C LEU A 260 8.49 -15.81 -11.42
N TYR A 261 7.30 -15.46 -10.96
CA TYR A 261 6.35 -16.35 -10.30
C TYR A 261 6.11 -17.62 -11.15
N ARG A 262 5.71 -17.45 -12.43
CA ARG A 262 5.47 -18.58 -13.32
C ARG A 262 6.72 -19.43 -13.56
N SER A 263 7.90 -18.77 -13.63
CA SER A 263 9.17 -19.47 -13.78
C SER A 263 9.50 -20.30 -12.55
N LEU A 264 9.41 -19.75 -11.36
CA LEU A 264 9.70 -20.45 -10.10
C LEU A 264 8.72 -21.61 -9.88
N GLN A 265 7.43 -21.38 -10.10
CA GLN A 265 6.39 -22.42 -9.96
C GLN A 265 6.66 -23.60 -10.91
N ARG A 266 7.00 -23.33 -12.19
CA ARG A 266 7.34 -24.37 -13.16
C ARG A 266 8.55 -25.22 -12.75
N HIS A 267 9.46 -24.65 -11.96
CA HIS A 267 10.67 -25.34 -11.49
C HIS A 267 10.51 -25.89 -10.06
N GLY A 268 9.28 -26.02 -9.57
CA GLY A 268 8.95 -26.72 -8.32
C GLY A 268 9.11 -25.89 -7.05
N PHE A 269 9.24 -24.54 -7.14
CA PHE A 269 9.28 -23.70 -5.95
C PHE A 269 7.86 -23.39 -5.47
N ASN A 270 7.63 -23.48 -4.16
CA ASN A 270 6.37 -23.08 -3.53
C ASN A 270 6.32 -21.57 -3.36
N VAL A 271 5.82 -20.86 -4.38
CA VAL A 271 5.91 -19.41 -4.51
C VAL A 271 4.54 -18.77 -4.72
N GLY A 272 4.31 -17.63 -4.08
CA GLY A 272 3.20 -16.70 -4.34
C GLY A 272 3.68 -15.44 -5.06
N ALA A 273 2.77 -14.72 -5.71
CA ALA A 273 3.04 -13.45 -6.35
C ALA A 273 2.29 -12.31 -5.66
N LEU A 274 2.94 -11.15 -5.50
CA LEU A 274 2.34 -9.97 -4.90
C LEU A 274 2.67 -8.71 -5.72
N HIS A 275 1.67 -8.16 -6.41
CA HIS A 275 1.81 -6.95 -7.20
C HIS A 275 0.50 -6.16 -7.30
N GLY A 276 0.58 -4.90 -7.76
CA GLY A 276 -0.54 -3.98 -7.75
C GLY A 276 -1.75 -4.36 -8.63
N ASP A 277 -1.59 -5.29 -9.59
CA ASP A 277 -2.69 -5.73 -10.46
C ASP A 277 -3.56 -6.84 -9.85
N LEU A 278 -3.15 -7.42 -8.72
CA LEU A 278 -3.97 -8.36 -7.97
C LEU A 278 -5.10 -7.63 -7.27
N ASP A 279 -6.29 -8.23 -7.24
CA ASP A 279 -7.37 -7.73 -6.40
C ASP A 279 -7.03 -7.86 -4.90
N GLN A 280 -7.74 -7.12 -4.05
CA GLN A 280 -7.43 -7.05 -2.62
C GLN A 280 -7.59 -8.40 -1.92
N HIS A 281 -8.58 -9.19 -2.32
CA HIS A 281 -8.81 -10.52 -1.75
C HIS A 281 -7.66 -11.47 -2.07
N GLN A 282 -7.19 -11.50 -3.32
CA GLN A 282 -6.05 -12.31 -3.73
C GLN A 282 -4.77 -11.89 -3.00
N ARG A 283 -4.55 -10.57 -2.82
CA ARG A 283 -3.39 -10.04 -2.07
C ARG A 283 -3.41 -10.51 -0.62
N THR A 284 -4.54 -10.36 0.06
CA THR A 284 -4.71 -10.80 1.44
C THR A 284 -4.51 -12.31 1.56
N ALA A 285 -5.15 -13.11 0.71
CA ALA A 285 -5.01 -14.56 0.71
C ALA A 285 -3.55 -15.01 0.47
N THR A 286 -2.81 -14.35 -0.44
CA THR A 286 -1.40 -14.65 -0.70
C THR A 286 -0.52 -14.33 0.52
N LEU A 287 -0.78 -13.20 1.18
CA LEU A 287 -0.05 -12.80 2.38
C LEU A 287 -0.30 -13.74 3.54
N ASP A 288 -1.56 -14.11 3.77
CA ASP A 288 -1.93 -15.04 4.82
C ASP A 288 -1.32 -16.43 4.57
N ALA A 289 -1.32 -16.90 3.33
CA ALA A 289 -0.65 -18.14 2.94
C ALA A 289 0.87 -18.09 3.20
N PHE A 290 1.50 -16.94 2.99
CA PHE A 290 2.92 -16.73 3.29
C PHE A 290 3.17 -16.64 4.80
N ARG A 291 2.35 -15.93 5.56
CA ARG A 291 2.41 -15.84 7.03
C ARG A 291 2.28 -17.21 7.69
N ASN A 292 1.36 -18.02 7.20
CA ASN A 292 1.08 -19.35 7.73
C ASN A 292 2.06 -20.43 7.23
N GLY A 293 3.06 -20.04 6.41
CA GLY A 293 4.06 -20.98 5.88
C GLY A 293 3.54 -21.91 4.78
N THR A 294 2.28 -21.74 4.32
CA THR A 294 1.72 -22.49 3.18
C THR A 294 2.47 -22.16 1.88
N ILE A 295 2.96 -20.93 1.76
CA ILE A 295 3.84 -20.45 0.69
C ILE A 295 5.20 -20.14 1.32
N ALA A 296 6.27 -20.70 0.76
CA ALA A 296 7.64 -20.48 1.24
C ALA A 296 8.31 -19.24 0.63
N PHE A 297 7.97 -18.91 -0.61
CA PHE A 297 8.57 -17.82 -1.36
C PHE A 297 7.53 -16.81 -1.81
N LEU A 298 7.86 -15.52 -1.71
CA LEU A 298 6.98 -14.44 -2.16
C LEU A 298 7.70 -13.59 -3.22
N ALA A 299 7.30 -13.68 -4.48
CA ALA A 299 7.76 -12.77 -5.52
C ALA A 299 6.93 -11.47 -5.46
N ALA A 300 7.58 -10.32 -5.24
CA ALA A 300 6.87 -9.08 -4.99
C ALA A 300 7.51 -7.87 -5.68
N SER A 301 6.69 -6.87 -6.00
CA SER A 301 7.18 -5.53 -6.35
C SER A 301 7.32 -4.68 -5.09
N ASP A 302 8.19 -3.66 -5.13
CA ASP A 302 8.41 -2.76 -3.99
C ASP A 302 7.12 -2.19 -3.44
N VAL A 303 6.28 -1.61 -4.30
CA VAL A 303 4.99 -1.02 -3.90
C VAL A 303 4.09 -2.01 -3.17
N ALA A 304 4.12 -3.28 -3.58
CA ALA A 304 3.25 -4.30 -3.03
C ALA A 304 3.80 -4.94 -1.75
N ALA A 305 5.12 -5.02 -1.60
CA ALA A 305 5.79 -5.64 -0.44
C ALA A 305 6.17 -4.65 0.65
N ARG A 306 6.15 -3.36 0.33
CA ARG A 306 6.42 -2.31 1.31
C ARG A 306 5.29 -2.22 2.33
N GLY A 307 5.64 -2.00 3.58
CA GLY A 307 4.68 -1.82 4.66
C GLY A 307 3.96 -3.09 5.12
N LEU A 308 4.31 -4.23 4.56
CA LEU A 308 3.74 -5.48 5.04
C LEU A 308 4.40 -5.87 6.37
N ASP A 309 3.58 -6.14 7.36
CA ASP A 309 4.01 -6.91 8.50
C ASP A 309 4.13 -8.37 8.08
N ILE A 310 5.28 -8.68 7.50
CA ILE A 310 5.64 -10.05 7.20
C ILE A 310 6.50 -10.52 8.37
N PRO A 311 6.06 -11.57 9.08
CA PRO A 311 6.87 -12.11 10.16
C PRO A 311 8.19 -12.58 9.58
N ASP A 312 9.23 -12.24 10.27
CA ASP A 312 10.63 -12.63 10.16
C ASP A 312 10.98 -13.55 8.99
N VAL A 313 11.40 -12.92 7.90
CA VAL A 313 11.82 -13.62 6.70
C VAL A 313 13.30 -13.99 6.84
N SER A 314 13.65 -15.25 6.60
CA SER A 314 15.04 -15.71 6.71
C SER A 314 15.95 -15.10 5.62
N HIS A 315 15.40 -14.92 4.42
CA HIS A 315 16.18 -14.49 3.25
C HIS A 315 15.46 -13.41 2.43
N ILE A 316 16.24 -12.50 1.89
CA ILE A 316 15.80 -11.51 0.89
C ILE A 316 16.61 -11.72 -0.39
N PHE A 317 15.93 -11.85 -1.50
CA PHE A 317 16.54 -11.84 -2.83
C PHE A 317 16.12 -10.60 -3.60
N ASN A 318 17.07 -9.73 -3.91
CA ASN A 318 16.87 -8.64 -4.85
C ASN A 318 17.12 -9.18 -6.25
N TYR A 319 16.05 -9.67 -6.91
CA TYR A 319 16.12 -10.11 -8.31
C TYR A 319 16.55 -8.96 -9.21
N ASP A 320 16.04 -7.75 -8.95
CA ASP A 320 16.50 -6.52 -9.59
C ASP A 320 17.16 -5.60 -8.57
N VAL A 321 18.27 -4.98 -8.97
CA VAL A 321 18.87 -3.89 -8.21
C VAL A 321 17.85 -2.76 -8.10
N PRO A 322 17.54 -2.25 -6.91
CA PRO A 322 16.53 -1.20 -6.75
C PRO A 322 16.93 0.09 -7.49
N ILE A 323 15.90 0.79 -7.98
CA ILE A 323 16.09 2.04 -8.73
C ILE A 323 16.56 3.16 -7.79
N HIS A 324 15.99 3.21 -6.59
CA HIS A 324 16.38 4.15 -5.54
C HIS A 324 17.22 3.42 -4.48
N PRO A 325 18.39 3.93 -4.11
CA PRO A 325 19.27 3.27 -3.14
C PRO A 325 18.61 3.00 -1.78
N GLU A 326 17.72 3.87 -1.35
CA GLU A 326 16.96 3.76 -0.11
C GLU A 326 16.07 2.51 -0.08
N ASP A 327 15.54 2.11 -1.24
CA ASP A 327 14.74 0.89 -1.36
C ASP A 327 15.51 -0.37 -0.97
N TYR A 328 16.82 -0.38 -1.19
CA TYR A 328 17.66 -1.50 -0.76
C TYR A 328 17.57 -1.72 0.76
N ILE A 329 17.68 -0.66 1.55
CA ILE A 329 17.57 -0.73 3.02
C ILE A 329 16.16 -1.21 3.41
N HIS A 330 15.12 -0.69 2.76
CA HIS A 330 13.74 -1.11 3.03
C HIS A 330 13.46 -2.56 2.67
N ARG A 331 14.10 -3.09 1.61
CA ARG A 331 13.98 -4.49 1.19
C ARG A 331 14.70 -5.42 2.17
N ILE A 332 15.98 -5.16 2.47
CA ILE A 332 16.75 -6.03 3.37
C ILE A 332 16.24 -5.95 4.81
N GLY A 333 15.69 -4.82 5.24
CA GLY A 333 15.05 -4.67 6.55
C GLY A 333 13.81 -5.54 6.77
N ARG A 334 13.45 -6.44 5.81
CA ARG A 334 12.44 -7.49 6.00
C ARG A 334 13.01 -8.76 6.65
N THR A 335 14.33 -8.84 6.82
CA THR A 335 15.02 -9.92 7.54
C THR A 335 15.87 -9.35 8.67
N GLY A 336 16.44 -10.18 9.51
CA GLY A 336 17.33 -9.76 10.59
C GLY A 336 16.67 -8.98 11.72
N ARG A 337 15.36 -9.18 11.95
CA ARG A 337 14.58 -8.48 12.98
C ARG A 337 14.67 -9.20 14.33
N ALA A 338 14.42 -8.46 15.40
CA ALA A 338 14.39 -8.97 16.77
C ALA A 338 15.67 -9.72 17.20
N GLY A 339 16.84 -9.25 16.72
CA GLY A 339 18.15 -9.84 17.09
C GLY A 339 18.48 -11.16 16.37
N ARG A 340 17.70 -11.57 15.38
CA ARG A 340 18.01 -12.76 14.56
C ARG A 340 18.93 -12.40 13.39
N GLU A 341 19.69 -13.38 12.93
CA GLU A 341 20.51 -13.24 11.72
C GLU A 341 19.61 -13.28 10.47
N GLY A 342 19.90 -12.40 9.51
CA GLY A 342 19.23 -12.33 8.23
C GLY A 342 20.20 -12.51 7.08
N PHE A 343 19.70 -12.94 5.92
CA PHE A 343 20.50 -13.03 4.71
C PHE A 343 19.83 -12.24 3.57
N ALA A 344 20.63 -11.45 2.85
CA ALA A 344 20.20 -10.69 1.71
C ALA A 344 21.16 -10.89 0.52
N ALA A 345 20.64 -11.32 -0.62
CA ALA A 345 21.42 -11.42 -1.84
C ALA A 345 20.82 -10.54 -2.93
N MET A 346 21.69 -9.97 -3.75
CA MET A 346 21.30 -9.11 -4.89
C MET A 346 21.95 -9.61 -6.18
N LEU A 347 21.11 -9.84 -7.20
CA LEU A 347 21.58 -10.19 -8.52
C LEU A 347 21.97 -8.93 -9.29
N VAL A 348 23.22 -8.87 -9.73
CA VAL A 348 23.77 -7.71 -10.42
C VAL A 348 24.12 -8.09 -11.85
N THR A 349 23.53 -7.37 -12.81
CA THR A 349 23.89 -7.48 -14.23
C THR A 349 24.86 -6.35 -14.61
N PRO A 350 25.53 -6.42 -15.76
CA PRO A 350 26.43 -5.35 -16.22
C PRO A 350 25.77 -3.96 -16.26
N LYS A 351 24.46 -3.90 -16.49
CA LYS A 351 23.70 -2.64 -16.54
C LYS A 351 23.46 -2.01 -15.17
N ASP A 352 23.56 -2.79 -14.11
CA ASP A 352 23.18 -2.39 -12.76
C ASP A 352 24.33 -1.75 -11.95
N VAL A 353 25.56 -1.74 -12.49
CA VAL A 353 26.78 -1.29 -11.79
C VAL A 353 26.63 0.13 -11.22
N LYS A 354 26.03 1.05 -11.98
CA LYS A 354 25.80 2.43 -11.51
C LYS A 354 24.87 2.49 -10.31
N ALA A 355 23.81 1.70 -10.32
CA ALA A 355 22.84 1.63 -9.23
C ALA A 355 23.44 0.94 -7.99
N LEU A 356 24.24 -0.12 -8.19
CA LEU A 356 24.99 -0.78 -7.11
C LEU A 356 25.90 0.21 -6.38
N LYS A 357 26.69 1.00 -7.12
CA LYS A 357 27.56 2.01 -6.53
C LYS A 357 26.82 3.08 -5.72
N ALA A 358 25.62 3.45 -6.14
CA ALA A 358 24.79 4.37 -5.37
C ALA A 358 24.33 3.74 -4.05
N ILE A 359 24.00 2.46 -4.03
CA ILE A 359 23.66 1.70 -2.82
C ILE A 359 24.86 1.61 -1.87
N GLU A 360 26.05 1.22 -2.36
CA GLU A 360 27.27 1.10 -1.56
C GLU A 360 27.71 2.44 -0.95
N ARG A 361 27.54 3.55 -1.69
CA ARG A 361 27.74 4.90 -1.16
C ARG A 361 26.79 5.22 -0.02
N LEU A 362 25.51 4.85 -0.14
CA LEU A 362 24.50 5.04 0.89
C LEU A 362 24.84 4.23 2.15
N LEU A 363 25.26 2.98 1.96
CA LEU A 363 25.66 2.07 3.03
C LEU A 363 27.02 2.43 3.64
N ARG A 364 27.85 3.22 2.95
CA ARG A 364 29.24 3.54 3.27
C ARG A 364 30.12 2.28 3.43
N GLN A 365 29.76 1.22 2.71
CA GLN A 365 30.49 -0.05 2.66
C GLN A 365 30.25 -0.77 1.32
N GLU A 366 31.22 -1.54 0.89
CA GLU A 366 31.08 -2.44 -0.26
C GLU A 366 30.35 -3.72 0.15
N ILE A 367 29.54 -4.27 -0.74
CA ILE A 367 28.83 -5.52 -0.50
C ILE A 367 29.65 -6.67 -1.10
N PRO A 368 30.05 -7.68 -0.31
CA PRO A 368 30.86 -8.79 -0.81
C PRO A 368 30.12 -9.65 -1.86
N TRP A 369 30.88 -10.14 -2.85
CA TRP A 369 30.40 -11.07 -3.86
C TRP A 369 30.42 -12.51 -3.34
N ILE A 370 29.47 -13.33 -3.76
CA ILE A 370 29.43 -14.79 -3.46
C ILE A 370 30.56 -15.51 -4.20
N ASP A 371 30.79 -15.16 -5.46
CA ASP A 371 31.71 -15.85 -6.36
C ASP A 371 33.13 -15.25 -6.35
N GLY A 372 33.47 -14.42 -5.36
CA GLY A 372 34.72 -13.67 -5.31
C GLY A 372 34.60 -12.26 -5.89
N ALA A 373 35.66 -11.45 -5.73
CA ALA A 373 35.65 -10.07 -6.20
C ALA A 373 35.57 -10.00 -7.73
N HIS A 374 34.67 -9.19 -8.25
CA HIS A 374 34.58 -8.87 -9.68
C HIS A 374 35.04 -7.43 -9.91
N SER A 375 35.96 -7.22 -10.85
CA SER A 375 36.33 -5.88 -11.30
C SER A 375 35.22 -5.24 -12.14
N GLU A 376 35.18 -3.90 -12.16
CA GLU A 376 34.23 -3.18 -13.01
C GLU A 376 34.37 -3.56 -14.50
N ALA A 377 35.58 -3.83 -14.98
CA ALA A 377 35.86 -4.28 -16.32
C ALA A 377 35.19 -5.64 -16.59
N GLU A 378 35.30 -6.62 -15.67
CA GLU A 378 34.69 -7.94 -15.80
C GLU A 378 33.17 -7.88 -15.77
N LEU A 379 32.58 -6.91 -15.05
CA LEU A 379 31.13 -6.66 -15.03
C LEU A 379 30.69 -6.01 -16.35
N ALA A 380 31.52 -5.14 -16.95
CA ALA A 380 31.22 -4.44 -18.21
C ALA A 380 31.39 -5.32 -19.46
N GLU A 381 32.36 -6.23 -19.51
CA GLU A 381 32.63 -7.13 -20.64
C GLU A 381 31.47 -8.05 -21.00
N GLY A 382 30.59 -8.36 -20.05
CA GLY A 382 29.35 -9.12 -20.29
C GLY A 382 28.31 -8.38 -21.17
N ALA A 383 28.45 -7.06 -21.36
CA ALA A 383 27.50 -6.24 -22.11
C ALA A 383 27.78 -6.27 -23.66
N GLU A 384 28.98 -6.62 -24.09
CA GLU A 384 29.37 -6.56 -25.49
C GLU A 384 29.32 -7.89 -26.26
N ALA A 385 28.99 -8.99 -25.61
CA ALA A 385 28.84 -10.27 -26.30
C ALA A 385 27.57 -10.27 -27.18
N LYS A 386 27.72 -9.81 -28.42
CA LYS A 386 26.73 -9.98 -29.50
C LYS A 386 26.49 -11.49 -29.71
N PRO A 387 25.24 -11.96 -29.84
CA PRO A 387 24.98 -13.34 -30.21
C PRO A 387 25.55 -13.63 -31.58
N ASN A 388 26.58 -14.45 -31.65
CA ASN A 388 27.17 -14.94 -32.90
C ASN A 388 26.12 -15.84 -33.57
N GLY A 389 25.35 -15.23 -34.47
CA GLY A 389 24.37 -15.91 -35.31
C GLY A 389 25.05 -16.79 -36.34
N ASN A 390 25.33 -18.02 -36.00
CA ASN A 390 25.77 -19.05 -36.94
C ASN A 390 24.58 -19.55 -37.77
N GLY A 391 24.16 -18.73 -38.71
CA GLY A 391 23.16 -19.07 -39.73
C GLY A 391 23.74 -20.02 -40.74
N ARG A 392 23.46 -21.30 -40.63
CA ARG A 392 23.68 -22.32 -41.66
C ARG A 392 23.05 -21.85 -42.97
N ARG A 393 23.89 -21.41 -43.90
CA ARG A 393 23.57 -21.28 -45.34
C ARG A 393 23.26 -22.67 -45.89
N ARG A 394 22.00 -22.99 -46.13
CA ARG A 394 21.60 -24.05 -47.09
C ARG A 394 21.51 -23.44 -48.46
N GLY A 395 22.37 -23.93 -49.35
CA GLY A 395 22.39 -23.60 -50.75
C GLY A 395 21.14 -24.08 -51.48
N GLY A 396 20.72 -23.30 -52.44
CA GLY A 396 19.63 -23.60 -53.38
C GLY A 396 19.94 -22.94 -54.74
N ARG A 397 20.23 -23.79 -55.70
CA ARG A 397 20.66 -23.60 -57.08
C ARG A 397 19.82 -22.60 -57.89
N SER A 398 20.55 -21.76 -58.60
CA SER A 398 20.51 -21.32 -59.99
C SER A 398 19.33 -21.73 -60.89
N ARG A 399 18.76 -20.73 -61.62
CA ARG A 399 18.48 -20.72 -63.09
C ARG A 399 18.18 -19.28 -63.51
N ARG A 400 19.08 -18.64 -64.18
CA ARG A 400 19.26 -18.26 -65.59
C ARG A 400 18.00 -17.71 -66.28
N GLY A 401 18.05 -16.41 -66.67
CA GLY A 401 17.09 -15.74 -67.56
C GLY A 401 17.58 -14.34 -67.92
N LYS A 402 17.88 -14.13 -69.15
CA LYS A 402 18.72 -13.15 -69.83
C LYS A 402 17.89 -11.96 -70.37
N ARG A 403 18.58 -10.79 -70.56
CA ARG A 403 18.26 -9.63 -71.43
C ARG A 403 17.20 -8.64 -70.86
N GLY A 404 17.37 -7.32 -71.00
CA GLY A 404 18.23 -6.44 -71.81
C GLY A 404 18.04 -4.99 -71.35
N SER A 405 19.09 -4.27 -71.60
CA SER A 405 19.32 -2.90 -72.09
C SER A 405 18.35 -1.75 -71.71
N GLY A 406 18.98 -0.65 -71.32
CA GLY A 406 18.60 0.68 -71.78
C GLY A 406 18.72 1.80 -70.73
N ALA A 407 19.84 2.52 -70.77
CA ALA A 407 20.06 3.96 -70.72
C ALA A 407 19.51 4.78 -69.52
N GLN A 408 20.39 5.25 -68.68
CA GLN A 408 20.87 6.65 -68.50
C GLN A 408 19.76 7.73 -68.62
N VAL A 409 19.63 8.60 -67.58
CA VAL A 409 20.01 10.01 -67.57
C VAL A 409 19.86 10.61 -66.17
N SER A 410 20.89 11.25 -65.73
CA SER A 410 21.32 12.21 -64.75
C SER A 410 20.31 13.22 -64.15
N HIS A 411 20.47 13.46 -62.84
CA HIS A 411 20.59 14.66 -61.97
C HIS A 411 19.86 15.99 -62.34
N PRO A 412 19.68 16.97 -61.42
CA PRO A 412 20.22 17.15 -60.06
C PRO A 412 19.30 17.82 -59.03
N ALA A 413 19.87 17.95 -57.84
CA ALA A 413 19.50 18.65 -56.64
C ALA A 413 18.97 20.10 -56.72
N LYS A 414 18.18 20.51 -55.72
CA LYS A 414 18.22 21.83 -55.07
C LYS A 414 17.51 21.84 -53.72
N GLN A 415 18.29 22.10 -52.67
CA GLN A 415 17.93 22.88 -51.50
C GLN A 415 18.18 24.38 -51.83
N PRO A 416 17.90 25.45 -51.00
CA PRO A 416 17.38 25.53 -49.65
C PRO A 416 16.48 26.77 -49.34
N THR A 417 15.85 26.80 -48.13
CA THR A 417 15.64 27.90 -47.18
C THR A 417 14.94 29.22 -47.61
N PRO A 418 14.69 30.19 -46.67
CA PRO A 418 13.72 30.22 -45.55
C PRO A 418 12.86 31.51 -45.51
N ASN A 419 12.22 31.81 -44.34
CA ASN A 419 11.53 33.05 -43.92
C ASN A 419 10.04 33.15 -44.31
N GLY A 420 9.14 33.60 -43.48
CA GLY A 420 9.14 34.47 -42.33
C GLY A 420 7.76 35.11 -42.24
N HIS A 421 7.33 35.39 -41.03
CA HIS A 421 6.38 36.45 -40.62
C HIS A 421 4.87 36.37 -40.87
N GLU A 422 4.22 36.54 -39.71
CA GLU A 422 3.22 37.50 -39.29
C GLU A 422 1.73 37.14 -39.42
N ALA A 423 1.19 37.04 -38.24
CA ALA A 423 0.00 37.72 -37.62
C ALA A 423 -1.15 38.20 -38.54
N LYS A 424 -2.35 37.85 -38.09
CA LYS A 424 -3.52 38.71 -37.79
C LYS A 424 -4.77 37.83 -37.66
N LYS A 425 -5.35 37.82 -36.45
CA LYS A 425 -6.57 38.48 -35.92
C LYS A 425 -7.84 38.45 -36.80
N ARG A 426 -8.95 38.13 -36.05
CA ARG A 426 -10.36 38.53 -36.27
C ARG A 426 -11.17 37.62 -37.21
N ASP A 427 -12.44 37.39 -37.03
CA ASP A 427 -13.52 37.81 -36.13
C ASP A 427 -14.73 36.93 -36.41
N GLU A 428 -15.53 36.78 -35.40
CA GLU A 428 -17.01 36.74 -35.35
C GLU A 428 -17.84 36.14 -36.51
N SER A 429 -18.74 35.30 -36.12
CA SER A 429 -20.20 35.50 -36.14
C SER A 429 -21.03 34.37 -36.73
N ARG A 430 -21.94 33.89 -35.89
CA ARG A 430 -23.41 33.78 -36.07
C ARG A 430 -24.06 32.78 -37.03
N HIS A 431 -25.01 32.11 -36.41
CA HIS A 431 -26.31 31.63 -36.91
C HIS A 431 -26.29 30.47 -37.93
N ASP A 432 -27.13 29.48 -37.87
CA ASP A 432 -28.57 29.45 -37.55
C ASP A 432 -29.07 28.00 -37.41
N ASP A 433 -30.11 27.91 -36.66
CA ASP A 433 -31.12 26.86 -36.51
C ASP A 433 -31.45 25.96 -37.73
N ARG A 434 -31.86 24.75 -37.43
CA ARG A 434 -33.14 24.14 -37.84
C ARG A 434 -33.26 22.66 -37.41
N HIS A 435 -34.14 22.44 -36.45
CA HIS A 435 -35.35 21.61 -36.47
C HIS A 435 -35.40 20.41 -37.44
N HIS A 436 -35.73 19.26 -36.86
CA HIS A 436 -36.83 18.33 -37.16
C HIS A 436 -36.78 17.19 -36.13
N GLN A 437 -37.68 17.16 -35.16
CA GLN A 437 -39.06 16.66 -35.06
C GLN A 437 -39.26 15.18 -35.50
N HIS A 438 -39.74 14.48 -34.48
CA HIS A 438 -40.75 13.42 -34.45
C HIS A 438 -40.46 12.03 -35.05
N LYS A 439 -40.56 10.99 -34.20
CA LYS A 439 -41.76 10.13 -34.18
C LYS A 439 -41.79 9.23 -32.93
N GLN A 440 -42.91 9.43 -32.21
CA GLN A 440 -43.46 8.52 -31.22
C GLN A 440 -44.01 7.29 -31.92
N HIS A 441 -43.91 6.12 -31.28
CA HIS A 441 -44.98 5.10 -31.40
C HIS A 441 -45.20 4.48 -30.01
N LYS A 442 -46.43 4.76 -29.52
CA LYS A 442 -47.14 4.03 -28.47
C LYS A 442 -47.64 2.73 -29.07
N HIS A 443 -47.63 1.64 -28.32
CA HIS A 443 -48.71 0.66 -28.37
C HIS A 443 -49.03 0.12 -26.98
N HIS A 444 -50.29 0.24 -26.67
CA HIS A 444 -51.10 -0.35 -25.59
C HIS A 444 -51.35 -1.84 -25.83
N GLY A 445 -51.69 -2.54 -24.76
CA GLY A 445 -52.39 -3.86 -24.75
C GLY A 445 -52.07 -4.57 -23.45
N GLU A 446 -52.82 -4.42 -22.46
CA GLU A 446 -54.06 -5.03 -21.94
C GLU A 446 -53.84 -6.29 -21.13
N ARG A 447 -54.46 -6.23 -19.97
CA ARG A 447 -54.64 -7.20 -18.88
C ARG A 447 -55.44 -8.45 -19.31
N LYS A 448 -55.19 -9.61 -18.65
CA LYS A 448 -56.21 -10.31 -17.83
C LYS A 448 -55.75 -11.70 -17.37
N PRO A 449 -56.49 -12.44 -16.49
CA PRO A 449 -55.98 -12.90 -15.20
C PRO A 449 -56.05 -14.44 -15.02
N SER A 450 -55.67 -14.87 -13.82
CA SER A 450 -55.67 -16.19 -13.17
C SER A 450 -56.67 -17.27 -13.64
N PRO A 451 -56.44 -18.56 -13.29
CA PRO A 451 -57.41 -19.17 -12.40
C PRO A 451 -56.84 -19.98 -11.20
N VAL A 452 -57.66 -19.98 -10.18
CA VAL A 452 -57.67 -20.76 -8.95
C VAL A 452 -58.12 -22.18 -9.27
N VAL A 453 -57.53 -23.21 -8.63
CA VAL A 453 -58.21 -24.50 -8.40
C VAL A 453 -57.86 -25.03 -6.99
N HIS A 454 -58.94 -25.41 -6.32
CA HIS A 454 -59.07 -25.96 -4.97
C HIS A 454 -58.57 -27.41 -4.86
N GLY A 455 -58.28 -27.82 -3.62
CA GLY A 455 -58.27 -29.22 -3.21
C GLY A 455 -57.53 -29.50 -1.91
N ALA A 456 -58.24 -29.50 -0.77
CA ALA A 456 -57.85 -30.11 0.51
C ALA A 456 -58.31 -31.60 0.50
N PRO A 457 -58.14 -32.47 1.55
CA PRO A 457 -57.73 -32.24 2.93
C PRO A 457 -56.86 -33.34 3.62
N ALA A 458 -56.50 -33.07 4.87
CA ALA A 458 -56.34 -33.95 6.05
C ALA A 458 -55.09 -34.82 6.21
N GLU A 459 -54.33 -34.56 7.26
CA GLU A 459 -54.27 -35.39 8.51
C GLU A 459 -53.37 -34.73 9.58
N ARG A 460 -53.90 -34.68 10.82
CA ARG A 460 -53.18 -34.45 12.09
C ARG A 460 -52.80 -35.85 12.67
N PRO A 461 -51.94 -36.00 13.73
CA PRO A 461 -51.83 -35.12 14.92
C PRO A 461 -50.47 -35.11 15.62
N GLN A 462 -50.45 -34.40 16.76
CA GLN A 462 -49.68 -34.45 18.02
C GLN A 462 -48.48 -33.48 18.08
N GLY A 463 -48.51 -32.45 18.91
CA GLY A 463 -48.57 -32.42 20.36
C GLY A 463 -47.36 -31.63 20.84
N HIS A 464 -47.49 -30.30 21.07
CA HIS A 464 -46.51 -29.54 21.87
C HIS A 464 -47.19 -28.68 22.89
N ALA A 465 -46.64 -28.69 24.10
CA ALA A 465 -47.08 -28.01 25.28
C ALA A 465 -47.22 -26.49 25.13
N PRO A 466 -48.12 -25.83 25.90
CA PRO A 466 -48.41 -24.42 25.73
C PRO A 466 -47.29 -23.52 26.29
N GLN A 467 -46.85 -22.57 25.51
CA GLN A 467 -46.04 -21.43 25.96
C GLN A 467 -46.95 -20.42 26.68
N PRO A 468 -46.43 -19.74 27.74
CA PRO A 468 -47.21 -18.73 28.46
C PRO A 468 -47.48 -17.50 27.54
N PRO A 469 -48.58 -16.78 27.76
CA PRO A 469 -49.00 -15.66 26.91
C PRO A 469 -48.00 -14.49 27.02
N ARG A 470 -47.53 -14.01 25.90
CA ARG A 470 -46.76 -12.75 25.80
C ARG A 470 -47.69 -11.61 26.19
N GLY A 471 -47.33 -10.90 27.28
CA GLY A 471 -48.03 -9.71 27.70
C GLY A 471 -48.07 -8.64 26.62
N LYS A 472 -49.21 -8.00 26.46
CA LYS A 472 -49.41 -6.86 25.56
C LYS A 472 -48.50 -5.72 25.98
N GLN A 473 -47.58 -5.30 25.12
CA GLN A 473 -46.79 -4.09 25.27
C GLN A 473 -47.71 -2.88 25.13
N GLN A 474 -47.68 -1.98 26.10
CA GLN A 474 -48.38 -0.68 26.06
C GLN A 474 -47.31 0.39 25.70
N GLY A 475 -47.54 1.13 24.64
CA GLY A 475 -46.67 2.25 24.23
C GLY A 475 -46.92 2.73 22.81
N MET A 476 -46.24 3.77 22.39
CA MET A 476 -46.31 4.32 21.05
C MET A 476 -45.54 3.40 20.06
N GLY A 477 -46.27 2.55 19.38
CA GLY A 477 -45.72 1.54 18.44
C GLY A 477 -45.12 0.33 19.18
N ASP A 478 -44.44 -0.54 18.42
CA ASP A 478 -43.93 -1.81 18.94
C ASP A 478 -42.70 -1.71 19.85
N HIS A 479 -42.24 -0.47 20.19
CA HIS A 479 -41.10 -0.23 21.06
C HIS A 479 -41.30 0.89 22.05
N VAL A 480 -41.27 0.54 23.34
CA VAL A 480 -41.19 1.50 24.46
C VAL A 480 -39.72 1.62 24.88
N PRO A 481 -39.08 2.82 24.79
CA PRO A 481 -37.70 3.01 25.25
C PRO A 481 -37.55 2.69 26.76
N ALA A 482 -36.44 1.99 27.09
CA ALA A 482 -36.20 1.50 28.47
C ALA A 482 -36.20 2.59 29.55
N PHE A 483 -35.97 3.85 29.20
CA PHE A 483 -36.02 4.97 30.16
C PHE A 483 -37.43 5.37 30.58
N MET A 484 -38.48 5.05 29.79
CA MET A 484 -39.87 5.27 30.12
C MET A 484 -40.46 4.18 31.05
N MET A 485 -39.71 3.10 31.28
CA MET A 485 -40.14 1.99 32.14
C MET A 485 -39.64 2.12 33.59
N ARG A 486 -38.92 3.18 33.96
CA ARG A 486 -38.43 3.40 35.31
C ARG A 486 -39.48 4.19 36.11
N PRO A 487 -39.98 3.69 37.25
CA PRO A 487 -40.87 4.46 38.11
C PRO A 487 -40.12 5.66 38.70
N VAL A 488 -40.70 6.85 38.54
CA VAL A 488 -40.21 8.07 39.18
C VAL A 488 -40.54 7.97 40.67
N ARG A 489 -39.51 7.89 41.53
CA ARG A 489 -39.72 8.10 42.96
C ARG A 489 -39.84 9.59 43.17
N VAL A 490 -41.06 10.04 43.51
CA VAL A 490 -41.32 11.40 44.02
C VAL A 490 -40.94 11.35 45.49
N THR A 491 -39.90 12.08 45.87
CA THR A 491 -39.57 12.42 47.25
C THR A 491 -40.21 13.74 47.58
#